data_ad17270e40ce8d74a5d6401a18734c0b
#
_entry.id   ad17270e40ce8d74a5d6401a18734c0b
#
_cell.length_a   1.000
_cell.length_b   1.000
_cell.length_c   1.000
_cell.angle_alpha   90.00
_cell.angle_beta   90.00
_cell.angle_gamma   90.00
#
_symmetry.space_group_name_H-M   'P 1'
#
loop_
_entity.id
_entity.type
_entity.pdbx_description
1 polymer ?
#
loop_
_entity_poly.entity_id
_entity_poly.type
_entity_poly.pdbx_seq_one_letter_code
_entity_poly.pdbx_strand_id
1 'polypeptide(L)'
;MIANDLKLDSSKIQLYYDQKYLRPIPYRCTLLTARMRDRQIIFMKYVGDLEDRKKNAGTKMTTEIDPSKRFLGEGEKPTNEMKMVGKNYGPRAVTVGFFEHKEKLKPNIDFQEESSCYAFRVSKEAIKRFQILSLQNGFEKHRVIFLFGRINKITGKITAHCGCEPIQTSYADHFEIDESFDIEKVCTLASFLGMELVGMAISHKPEEKFPMSEYMIRLAAKYQNKYGEYFTTLIVTPANDNDVSVEAFQVSDAAMKLEKGNYFAESKDPHVVEFKEELTVCQFKRKSADVNLFLCAVRVRQTNSKIPLHDFPSPGQEPSLLDLKQYLIDHESCPSWYTFFDFNFLVFIFLNDLISEDELYTITQEIKSKQEIAPSIYNKLNNLCNQL
;
A
#
# COMPACT_ATOMS: atom_id res chain seq x y z
N MET A 1 10.54 -29.82 24.09
CA MET A 1 9.22 -29.43 23.57
C MET A 1 9.33 -29.09 22.09
N ILE A 2 9.83 -27.92 21.67
CA ILE A 2 9.90 -27.51 20.24
C ILE A 2 10.61 -28.55 19.34
N ALA A 3 11.70 -29.13 19.79
CA ALA A 3 12.44 -30.14 19.01
C ALA A 3 11.62 -31.42 18.77
N ASN A 4 10.85 -31.86 19.78
CA ASN A 4 10.01 -33.06 19.68
C ASN A 4 8.82 -32.82 18.72
N ASP A 5 8.19 -31.65 18.77
CA ASP A 5 7.09 -31.30 17.90
C ASP A 5 7.51 -31.22 16.44
N LEU A 6 8.75 -30.77 16.18
CA LEU A 6 9.34 -30.68 14.84
C LEU A 6 10.07 -31.90 14.39
N LYS A 7 10.21 -32.95 15.28
CA LYS A 7 11.01 -34.17 15.04
C LYS A 7 12.46 -33.88 14.63
N LEU A 8 13.05 -32.86 15.26
CA LEU A 8 14.43 -32.45 15.03
C LEU A 8 15.32 -32.81 16.22
N ASP A 9 16.60 -33.02 15.94
CA ASP A 9 17.59 -33.24 17.00
C ASP A 9 17.77 -31.94 17.82
N SER A 10 17.45 -31.99 19.10
CA SER A 10 17.52 -30.85 20.01
C SER A 10 18.92 -30.26 20.15
N SER A 11 19.97 -31.08 19.96
CA SER A 11 21.37 -30.65 20.02
C SER A 11 21.79 -29.76 18.85
N LYS A 12 21.05 -29.83 17.75
CA LYS A 12 21.30 -29.09 16.50
C LYS A 12 20.42 -27.86 16.36
N ILE A 13 19.58 -27.54 17.36
CA ILE A 13 18.70 -26.36 17.37
C ILE A 13 19.34 -25.27 18.19
N GLN A 14 19.46 -24.08 17.60
CA GLN A 14 19.88 -22.87 18.30
C GLN A 14 18.79 -21.79 18.18
N LEU A 15 18.45 -21.18 19.31
CA LEU A 15 17.43 -20.14 19.40
C LEU A 15 18.08 -18.75 19.45
N TYR A 16 17.41 -17.74 18.91
CA TYR A 16 17.92 -16.38 18.78
C TYR A 16 16.83 -15.35 19.13
N TYR A 17 17.27 -14.19 19.63
CA TYR A 17 16.40 -13.03 19.90
C TYR A 17 16.07 -12.22 18.65
N ASP A 18 16.81 -12.39 17.55
CA ASP A 18 16.71 -11.58 16.35
C ASP A 18 16.74 -12.42 15.07
N GLN A 19 16.11 -11.88 14.02
CA GLN A 19 15.99 -12.53 12.71
C GLN A 19 17.33 -12.68 11.98
N LYS A 20 18.34 -11.87 12.33
CA LYS A 20 19.67 -11.92 11.71
C LYS A 20 20.59 -12.96 12.37
N TYR A 21 20.10 -13.70 13.37
CA TYR A 21 20.84 -14.71 14.12
C TYR A 21 22.12 -14.20 14.78
N LEU A 22 22.12 -12.95 15.26
CA LEU A 22 23.29 -12.31 15.89
C LEU A 22 23.32 -12.47 17.41
N ARG A 23 22.16 -12.64 18.04
CA ARG A 23 22.01 -12.74 19.50
C ARG A 23 21.45 -14.08 19.91
N PRO A 24 22.29 -15.11 20.12
CA PRO A 24 21.83 -16.42 20.53
C PRO A 24 21.26 -16.40 21.96
N ILE A 25 20.22 -17.20 22.18
CA ILE A 25 19.67 -17.46 23.49
C ILE A 25 20.54 -18.57 24.15
N PRO A 26 21.06 -18.35 25.37
CA PRO A 26 21.92 -19.33 26.02
C PRO A 26 21.20 -20.67 26.21
N TYR A 27 21.91 -21.75 25.95
CA TYR A 27 21.43 -23.11 26.18
C TYR A 27 21.17 -23.31 27.69
N ARG A 28 20.00 -23.81 28.07
CA ARG A 28 19.57 -24.02 29.46
C ARG A 28 19.20 -22.74 30.24
N CYS A 29 18.80 -21.69 29.61
CA CYS A 29 18.18 -20.59 30.33
C CYS A 29 16.65 -20.77 30.45
N THR A 30 16.06 -20.26 31.52
CA THR A 30 14.60 -20.15 31.67
C THR A 30 14.10 -18.91 30.94
N LEU A 31 12.82 -18.85 30.61
CA LEU A 31 12.22 -17.66 30.01
C LEU A 31 12.47 -16.39 30.83
N LEU A 32 12.49 -16.55 32.14
CA LEU A 32 12.74 -15.47 33.09
C LEU A 32 14.21 -14.98 33.06
N THR A 33 15.16 -15.91 33.04
CA THR A 33 16.60 -15.58 32.94
C THR A 33 16.98 -15.04 31.57
N ALA A 34 16.28 -15.45 30.52
CA ALA A 34 16.39 -14.90 29.18
C ALA A 34 15.70 -13.52 29.05
N ARG A 35 15.03 -13.01 30.08
CA ARG A 35 14.26 -11.75 30.08
C ARG A 35 13.26 -11.67 28.93
N MET A 36 12.64 -12.78 28.59
CA MET A 36 11.64 -12.86 27.53
C MET A 36 10.32 -12.26 28.03
N ARG A 37 9.66 -11.49 27.14
CA ARG A 37 8.32 -10.96 27.37
C ARG A 37 7.28 -11.93 26.82
N ASP A 38 6.05 -11.83 27.31
CA ASP A 38 4.93 -12.55 26.75
C ASP A 38 4.77 -12.22 25.25
N ARG A 39 4.49 -13.25 24.43
CA ARG A 39 4.35 -13.15 22.96
C ARG A 39 5.60 -12.67 22.21
N GLN A 40 6.76 -12.71 22.80
CA GLN A 40 8.00 -12.38 22.10
C GLN A 40 8.33 -13.43 21.04
N ILE A 41 8.65 -12.97 19.82
CA ILE A 41 9.06 -13.83 18.71
C ILE A 41 10.50 -14.30 18.96
N ILE A 42 10.71 -15.62 18.83
CA ILE A 42 12.02 -16.28 18.92
C ILE A 42 12.34 -16.86 17.55
N PHE A 43 13.55 -16.66 17.10
CA PHE A 43 14.04 -17.21 15.84
C PHE A 43 14.83 -18.49 16.10
N MET A 44 14.58 -19.50 15.29
CA MET A 44 15.24 -20.81 15.41
C MET A 44 16.13 -21.08 14.20
N LYS A 45 17.37 -21.45 14.45
CA LYS A 45 18.30 -21.93 13.43
C LYS A 45 18.62 -23.40 13.67
N TYR A 46 18.48 -24.22 12.65
CA TYR A 46 18.90 -25.62 12.67
C TYR A 46 20.28 -25.75 11.99
N VAL A 47 21.24 -26.34 12.70
CA VAL A 47 22.65 -26.44 12.28
C VAL A 47 22.96 -27.87 11.80
N GLY A 48 21.98 -28.69 11.47
CA GLY A 48 22.14 -30.03 10.92
C GLY A 48 22.09 -30.07 9.39
N ASP A 49 22.61 -31.13 8.77
CA ASP A 49 22.52 -31.34 7.33
C ASP A 49 21.07 -31.53 6.88
N LEU A 50 20.74 -31.00 5.69
CA LEU A 50 19.41 -31.11 5.07
C LEU A 50 18.97 -32.58 4.87
N GLU A 51 19.90 -33.52 4.80
CA GLU A 51 19.62 -34.96 4.72
C GLU A 51 19.09 -35.55 6.03
N ASP A 52 19.48 -35.00 7.19
CA ASP A 52 18.93 -35.41 8.49
C ASP A 52 17.44 -35.01 8.62
N ARG A 53 17.04 -33.92 7.97
CA ARG A 53 15.61 -33.52 7.86
C ARG A 53 14.77 -34.53 7.08
N LYS A 54 15.33 -35.14 6.03
CA LYS A 54 14.65 -36.15 5.21
C LYS A 54 14.53 -37.50 5.88
N LYS A 55 15.51 -37.88 6.70
CA LYS A 55 15.50 -39.18 7.43
C LYS A 55 14.52 -39.16 8.60
N ASN A 56 14.34 -38.02 9.28
CA ASN A 56 13.45 -37.91 10.43
C ASN A 56 12.00 -37.50 10.06
N ALA A 57 11.80 -36.91 8.89
CA ALA A 57 10.49 -36.70 8.31
C ALA A 57 10.11 -37.90 7.45
N GLY A 58 9.70 -39.00 8.07
CA GLY A 58 9.24 -40.21 7.38
C GLY A 58 8.01 -39.99 6.50
N THR A 59 8.13 -39.16 5.46
CA THR A 59 7.09 -38.98 4.46
C THR A 59 7.76 -38.72 3.12
N LYS A 60 7.71 -39.72 2.24
CA LYS A 60 7.93 -39.53 0.80
C LYS A 60 6.99 -38.39 0.33
N MET A 61 7.54 -37.33 -0.22
CA MET A 61 6.75 -36.38 -1.02
C MET A 61 6.27 -37.13 -2.27
N THR A 62 5.10 -37.70 -2.21
CA THR A 62 4.36 -38.09 -3.41
C THR A 62 3.84 -36.80 -4.05
N THR A 63 3.99 -36.71 -5.36
CA THR A 63 3.44 -35.65 -6.22
C THR A 63 1.90 -35.72 -6.34
N GLU A 64 1.21 -36.21 -5.31
CA GLU A 64 -0.24 -36.23 -5.25
C GLU A 64 -0.74 -34.80 -4.97
N ILE A 65 -1.65 -34.35 -5.83
CA ILE A 65 -2.37 -33.10 -5.67
C ILE A 65 -3.04 -33.12 -4.28
N ASP A 66 -2.62 -32.23 -3.40
CA ASP A 66 -3.16 -32.10 -2.05
C ASP A 66 -4.69 -31.83 -2.14
N PRO A 67 -5.53 -32.77 -1.67
CA PRO A 67 -6.98 -32.63 -1.83
C PRO A 67 -7.56 -31.39 -1.16
N SER A 68 -6.88 -30.86 -0.13
CA SER A 68 -7.32 -29.66 0.58
C SER A 68 -7.25 -28.41 -0.30
N LYS A 69 -6.39 -28.38 -1.31
CA LYS A 69 -6.30 -27.25 -2.26
C LYS A 69 -7.55 -27.01 -3.10
N ARG A 70 -8.39 -28.04 -3.27
CA ARG A 70 -9.64 -27.92 -4.04
C ARG A 70 -10.72 -27.10 -3.34
N PHE A 71 -10.58 -26.89 -2.04
CA PHE A 71 -11.57 -26.22 -1.20
C PHE A 71 -11.10 -24.87 -0.71
N LEU A 72 -9.88 -24.46 -1.12
CA LEU A 72 -9.31 -23.16 -0.80
C LEU A 72 -9.64 -22.16 -1.92
N GLY A 73 -9.82 -20.91 -1.55
CA GLY A 73 -9.88 -19.79 -2.51
C GLY A 73 -8.53 -19.56 -3.19
N GLU A 74 -8.52 -18.79 -4.26
CA GLU A 74 -7.28 -18.40 -4.93
C GLU A 74 -6.35 -17.66 -3.95
N GLY A 75 -5.11 -18.14 -3.84
CA GLY A 75 -4.09 -17.56 -2.95
C GLY A 75 -4.06 -18.11 -1.52
N GLU A 76 -5.04 -18.91 -1.10
CA GLU A 76 -5.02 -19.54 0.22
C GLU A 76 -4.03 -20.72 0.26
N LYS A 77 -3.23 -20.78 1.32
CA LYS A 77 -2.34 -21.93 1.58
C LYS A 77 -3.00 -22.89 2.56
N PRO A 78 -3.07 -24.22 2.25
CA PRO A 78 -3.64 -25.17 3.17
C PRO A 78 -2.83 -25.27 4.47
N THR A 79 -3.52 -25.22 5.59
CA THR A 79 -2.92 -25.45 6.90
C THR A 79 -2.50 -26.93 7.08
N ASN A 80 -1.67 -27.21 8.08
CA ASN A 80 -1.28 -28.60 8.37
C ASN A 80 -2.50 -29.47 8.74
N GLU A 81 -3.49 -28.91 9.42
CA GLU A 81 -4.73 -29.61 9.77
C GLU A 81 -5.55 -29.95 8.53
N MET A 82 -5.70 -29.02 7.59
CA MET A 82 -6.38 -29.26 6.29
C MET A 82 -5.69 -30.36 5.49
N LYS A 83 -4.35 -30.39 5.49
CA LYS A 83 -3.55 -31.44 4.82
C LYS A 83 -3.77 -32.81 5.47
N MET A 84 -3.88 -32.87 6.79
CA MET A 84 -4.15 -34.11 7.51
C MET A 84 -5.54 -34.66 7.22
N VAL A 85 -6.56 -33.79 7.21
CA VAL A 85 -7.93 -34.16 6.86
C VAL A 85 -7.99 -34.73 5.46
N GLY A 86 -7.37 -34.08 4.48
CA GLY A 86 -7.35 -34.55 3.09
C GLY A 86 -6.64 -35.91 2.92
N LYS A 87 -5.61 -36.21 3.71
CA LYS A 87 -4.90 -37.50 3.69
C LYS A 87 -5.78 -38.66 4.18
N ASN A 88 -6.56 -38.41 5.23
CA ASN A 88 -7.34 -39.46 5.88
C ASN A 88 -8.58 -39.88 5.08
N TYR A 89 -9.16 -38.97 4.31
CA TYR A 89 -10.45 -39.20 3.65
C TYR A 89 -10.39 -39.20 2.13
N GLY A 90 -9.23 -39.00 1.53
CA GLY A 90 -9.02 -39.00 0.10
C GLY A 90 -9.54 -37.73 -0.60
N PRO A 91 -9.36 -37.65 -1.94
CA PRO A 91 -9.55 -36.40 -2.70
C PRO A 91 -11.01 -35.94 -2.87
N ARG A 92 -11.99 -36.76 -2.53
CA ARG A 92 -13.43 -36.50 -2.70
C ARG A 92 -14.18 -36.36 -1.37
N ALA A 93 -13.54 -36.63 -0.25
CA ALA A 93 -14.17 -36.60 1.07
C ALA A 93 -13.78 -35.31 1.81
N VAL A 94 -14.78 -34.62 2.35
CA VAL A 94 -14.63 -33.45 3.20
C VAL A 94 -15.34 -33.75 4.51
N THR A 95 -14.65 -33.52 5.62
CA THR A 95 -15.22 -33.76 6.96
C THR A 95 -15.86 -32.51 7.53
N VAL A 96 -16.75 -32.70 8.53
CA VAL A 96 -17.31 -31.60 9.32
C VAL A 96 -16.21 -30.76 9.94
N GLY A 97 -15.14 -31.39 10.48
CA GLY A 97 -13.98 -30.67 11.03
C GLY A 97 -13.24 -29.78 10.02
N PHE A 98 -13.23 -30.15 8.74
CA PHE A 98 -12.69 -29.30 7.69
C PHE A 98 -13.54 -28.04 7.50
N PHE A 99 -14.85 -28.18 7.46
CA PHE A 99 -15.77 -27.04 7.34
C PHE A 99 -15.68 -26.13 8.57
N GLU A 100 -15.64 -26.71 9.79
CA GLU A 100 -15.45 -25.94 11.02
C GLU A 100 -14.12 -25.17 11.02
N HIS A 101 -13.05 -25.80 10.53
CA HIS A 101 -11.75 -25.15 10.40
C HIS A 101 -11.78 -24.03 9.37
N LYS A 102 -12.40 -24.27 8.20
CA LYS A 102 -12.58 -23.22 7.17
C LYS A 102 -13.41 -22.04 7.72
N GLU A 103 -14.46 -22.33 8.48
CA GLU A 103 -15.29 -21.30 9.11
C GLU A 103 -14.49 -20.45 10.13
N LYS A 104 -13.57 -21.06 10.89
CA LYS A 104 -12.68 -20.35 11.82
C LYS A 104 -11.64 -19.47 11.14
N LEU A 105 -11.32 -19.75 9.87
CA LEU A 105 -10.38 -18.95 9.08
C LEU A 105 -11.04 -17.74 8.43
N LYS A 106 -12.38 -17.69 8.38
CA LYS A 106 -13.10 -16.53 7.84
C LYS A 106 -12.79 -15.27 8.64
N PRO A 107 -12.70 -14.12 7.99
CA PRO A 107 -12.52 -12.86 8.68
C PRO A 107 -13.63 -12.61 9.70
N ASN A 108 -13.28 -12.23 10.91
CA ASN A 108 -14.19 -11.64 11.87
C ASN A 108 -14.12 -10.13 11.73
N ILE A 109 -15.27 -9.48 11.63
CA ILE A 109 -15.39 -8.05 11.35
C ILE A 109 -15.88 -7.39 12.64
N ASP A 110 -14.95 -6.78 13.35
CA ASP A 110 -15.21 -5.98 14.53
C ASP A 110 -14.76 -4.54 14.29
N PHE A 111 -15.30 -3.60 15.05
CA PHE A 111 -14.88 -2.22 14.99
C PHE A 111 -13.42 -2.08 15.45
N GLN A 112 -12.61 -1.39 14.65
CA GLN A 112 -11.21 -1.09 14.94
C GLN A 112 -11.06 0.42 15.13
N GLU A 113 -10.69 0.84 16.34
CA GLU A 113 -10.50 2.26 16.66
C GLU A 113 -9.13 2.78 16.21
N GLU A 114 -8.08 1.97 16.39
CA GLU A 114 -6.70 2.39 16.14
C GLU A 114 -6.25 2.12 14.71
N SER A 115 -5.66 3.15 14.10
CA SER A 115 -4.98 3.06 12.80
C SER A 115 -3.48 2.81 12.99
N SER A 116 -2.84 2.15 12.02
CA SER A 116 -1.37 1.99 11.98
C SER A 116 -0.66 3.34 11.82
N CYS A 117 -1.28 4.27 11.11
CA CYS A 117 -0.80 5.63 10.95
C CYS A 117 -1.25 6.51 12.12
N TYR A 118 -0.30 6.93 12.98
CA TYR A 118 -0.60 7.84 14.08
C TYR A 118 -0.98 9.25 13.63
N ALA A 119 -0.33 9.77 12.59
CA ALA A 119 -0.63 11.08 12.03
C ALA A 119 -0.11 11.21 10.60
N PHE A 120 -0.95 11.72 9.71
CA PHE A 120 -0.63 12.04 8.34
C PHE A 120 -0.36 13.55 8.19
N ARG A 121 0.82 13.89 7.70
CA ARG A 121 1.20 15.26 7.39
C ARG A 121 1.21 15.43 5.88
N VAL A 122 0.46 16.38 5.37
CA VAL A 122 0.42 16.67 3.94
C VAL A 122 1.02 18.05 3.67
N SER A 123 1.91 18.13 2.70
CA SER A 123 2.41 19.42 2.22
C SER A 123 1.26 20.18 1.56
N LYS A 124 1.13 21.45 1.90
CA LYS A 124 0.11 22.32 1.28
C LYS A 124 0.26 22.32 -0.25
N GLU A 125 1.47 22.41 -0.74
CA GLU A 125 1.73 22.46 -2.19
C GLU A 125 1.42 21.12 -2.89
N ALA A 126 1.58 19.98 -2.21
CA ALA A 126 1.33 18.65 -2.77
C ALA A 126 -0.12 18.45 -3.25
N ILE A 127 -1.09 19.06 -2.59
CA ILE A 127 -2.52 18.89 -2.91
C ILE A 127 -3.20 20.17 -3.36
N LYS A 128 -2.50 21.31 -3.35
CA LYS A 128 -3.08 22.63 -3.65
C LYS A 128 -3.77 22.68 -5.02
N ARG A 129 -3.08 22.23 -6.06
CA ARG A 129 -3.62 22.23 -7.43
C ARG A 129 -4.83 21.30 -7.54
N PHE A 130 -4.76 20.12 -6.93
CA PHE A 130 -5.86 19.18 -6.85
C PHE A 130 -7.09 19.78 -6.15
N GLN A 131 -6.88 20.47 -5.02
CA GLN A 131 -7.96 21.18 -4.31
C GLN A 131 -8.60 22.28 -5.16
N ILE A 132 -7.77 23.09 -5.84
CA ILE A 132 -8.26 24.15 -6.73
C ILE A 132 -9.11 23.59 -7.88
N LEU A 133 -8.64 22.54 -8.54
CA LEU A 133 -9.37 21.90 -9.62
C LEU A 133 -10.67 21.24 -9.12
N SER A 134 -10.67 20.66 -7.94
CA SER A 134 -11.88 20.09 -7.32
C SER A 134 -12.91 21.18 -6.99
N LEU A 135 -12.46 22.31 -6.46
CA LEU A 135 -13.32 23.48 -6.22
C LEU A 135 -13.93 24.04 -7.52
N GLN A 136 -13.11 24.20 -8.56
CA GLN A 136 -13.57 24.69 -9.87
C GLN A 136 -14.63 23.79 -10.50
N ASN A 137 -14.52 22.47 -10.30
CA ASN A 137 -15.46 21.47 -10.77
C ASN A 137 -16.64 21.23 -9.81
N GLY A 138 -16.75 21.98 -8.70
CA GLY A 138 -17.81 21.87 -7.70
C GLY A 138 -17.89 20.50 -7.02
N PHE A 139 -16.81 19.70 -7.03
CA PHE A 139 -16.75 18.32 -6.51
C PHE A 139 -17.80 17.38 -7.13
N GLU A 140 -18.32 17.68 -8.32
CA GLU A 140 -19.37 16.87 -8.95
C GLU A 140 -18.91 15.50 -9.39
N LYS A 141 -17.61 15.35 -9.60
CA LYS A 141 -16.99 14.10 -10.04
C LYS A 141 -15.91 13.69 -9.07
N HIS A 142 -15.81 12.40 -8.84
CA HIS A 142 -14.72 11.83 -8.05
C HIS A 142 -13.40 11.94 -8.80
N ARG A 143 -12.36 12.38 -8.10
CA ARG A 143 -10.99 12.44 -8.62
C ARG A 143 -10.03 11.89 -7.60
N VAL A 144 -8.88 11.39 -8.07
CA VAL A 144 -7.82 10.86 -7.22
C VAL A 144 -6.48 11.51 -7.53
N ILE A 145 -5.67 11.70 -6.49
CA ILE A 145 -4.25 12.04 -6.58
C ILE A 145 -3.45 11.09 -5.70
N PHE A 146 -2.34 10.57 -6.19
CA PHE A 146 -1.41 9.77 -5.41
C PHE A 146 -0.42 10.65 -4.64
N LEU A 147 -0.12 10.27 -3.41
CA LEU A 147 0.71 11.04 -2.50
C LEU A 147 2.01 10.31 -2.20
N PHE A 148 3.12 10.97 -2.47
CA PHE A 148 4.47 10.45 -2.27
C PHE A 148 5.17 11.18 -1.13
N GLY A 149 5.91 10.42 -0.33
CA GLY A 149 6.55 11.00 0.84
C GLY A 149 7.36 10.00 1.65
N ARG A 150 7.41 10.20 2.95
CA ARG A 150 8.23 9.38 3.86
C ARG A 150 7.41 8.87 5.03
N ILE A 151 7.67 7.63 5.41
CA ILE A 151 7.09 6.98 6.58
C ILE A 151 8.13 6.90 7.69
N ASN A 152 7.80 7.46 8.85
CA ASN A 152 8.58 7.21 10.06
C ASN A 152 7.94 6.05 10.84
N LYS A 153 8.41 4.84 10.60
CA LYS A 153 7.88 3.61 11.20
C LYS A 153 8.01 3.55 12.73
N ILE A 154 8.95 4.33 13.31
CA ILE A 154 9.14 4.37 14.79
C ILE A 154 8.01 5.14 15.44
N THR A 155 7.55 6.23 14.81
CA THR A 155 6.52 7.11 15.37
C THR A 155 5.16 6.95 14.73
N GLY A 156 5.01 6.09 13.71
CA GLY A 156 3.79 5.92 12.94
C GLY A 156 3.36 7.19 12.19
N LYS A 157 4.28 8.13 11.95
CA LYS A 157 3.99 9.40 11.28
C LYS A 157 4.37 9.34 9.82
N ILE A 158 3.48 9.80 8.98
CA ILE A 158 3.66 9.92 7.53
C ILE A 158 3.80 11.40 7.17
N THR A 159 4.66 11.70 6.20
CA THR A 159 4.76 13.03 5.62
C THR A 159 4.72 12.92 4.10
N ALA A 160 3.64 13.37 3.47
CA ALA A 160 3.52 13.50 2.03
C ALA A 160 4.11 14.82 1.58
N HIS A 161 5.07 14.75 0.65
CA HIS A 161 5.80 15.89 0.13
C HIS A 161 5.28 16.35 -1.23
N CYS A 162 4.86 15.41 -2.07
CA CYS A 162 4.36 15.69 -3.41
C CYS A 162 3.15 14.83 -3.75
N GLY A 163 2.38 15.30 -4.73
CA GLY A 163 1.24 14.62 -5.29
C GLY A 163 1.35 14.50 -6.81
N CYS A 164 0.88 13.38 -7.33
CA CYS A 164 0.79 13.12 -8.75
C CYS A 164 -0.63 12.67 -9.09
N GLU A 165 -1.34 13.46 -9.87
CA GLU A 165 -2.65 13.11 -10.37
C GLU A 165 -2.49 12.23 -11.61
N PRO A 166 -3.04 10.99 -11.61
CA PRO A 166 -2.96 10.10 -12.76
C PRO A 166 -3.86 10.56 -13.88
N ILE A 167 -3.64 10.07 -15.09
CA ILE A 167 -4.62 10.13 -16.17
C ILE A 167 -5.83 9.32 -15.71
N GLN A 168 -7.02 9.93 -15.67
CA GLN A 168 -8.21 9.31 -15.10
C GLN A 168 -9.49 9.80 -15.77
N THR A 169 -10.49 8.92 -15.85
CA THR A 169 -11.85 9.28 -16.18
C THR A 169 -12.66 9.41 -14.89
N SER A 170 -13.29 10.56 -14.70
CA SER A 170 -13.99 10.92 -13.46
C SER A 170 -15.51 10.86 -13.65
N TYR A 171 -16.19 10.12 -12.76
CA TYR A 171 -17.64 9.95 -12.71
C TYR A 171 -18.20 10.56 -11.42
N ALA A 172 -19.52 10.58 -11.29
CA ALA A 172 -20.19 11.17 -10.12
C ALA A 172 -20.03 10.34 -8.84
N ASP A 173 -19.78 9.04 -8.97
CA ASP A 173 -19.74 8.06 -7.87
C ASP A 173 -18.43 7.26 -7.79
N HIS A 174 -17.59 7.33 -8.82
CA HIS A 174 -16.29 6.64 -8.89
C HIS A 174 -15.35 7.35 -9.86
N PHE A 175 -14.16 6.80 -10.02
CA PHE A 175 -13.17 7.17 -11.05
C PHE A 175 -12.48 5.93 -11.58
N GLU A 176 -11.98 6.01 -12.78
CA GLU A 176 -11.16 4.97 -13.41
C GLU A 176 -9.81 5.57 -13.79
N ILE A 177 -8.74 4.92 -13.34
CA ILE A 177 -7.37 5.30 -13.72
C ILE A 177 -7.09 4.68 -15.08
N ASP A 178 -6.59 5.48 -16.02
CA ASP A 178 -6.25 5.00 -17.35
C ASP A 178 -5.12 3.97 -17.28
N GLU A 179 -5.25 2.89 -18.06
CA GLU A 179 -4.28 1.80 -18.09
C GLU A 179 -2.90 2.23 -18.61
N SER A 180 -2.83 3.34 -19.36
CA SER A 180 -1.57 3.91 -19.83
C SER A 180 -0.73 4.55 -18.71
N PHE A 181 -1.36 4.88 -17.56
CA PHE A 181 -0.66 5.46 -16.43
C PHE A 181 0.09 4.42 -15.63
N ASP A 182 1.40 4.38 -15.80
CA ASP A 182 2.29 3.46 -15.09
C ASP A 182 2.71 4.00 -13.70
N ILE A 183 1.94 3.65 -12.67
CA ILE A 183 2.24 4.03 -11.30
C ILE A 183 3.55 3.44 -10.77
N GLU A 184 3.99 2.28 -11.28
CA GLU A 184 5.23 1.64 -10.84
C GLU A 184 6.45 2.43 -11.32
N LYS A 185 6.41 2.98 -12.55
CA LYS A 185 7.42 3.95 -13.01
C LYS A 185 7.49 5.16 -12.08
N VAL A 186 6.34 5.72 -11.68
CA VAL A 186 6.30 6.86 -10.74
C VAL A 186 6.83 6.48 -9.36
N CYS A 187 6.54 5.27 -8.87
CA CYS A 187 7.11 4.75 -7.63
C CYS A 187 8.64 4.60 -7.72
N THR A 188 9.17 4.15 -8.87
CA THR A 188 10.61 4.06 -9.11
C THR A 188 11.29 5.43 -9.01
N LEU A 189 10.75 6.43 -9.71
CA LEU A 189 11.21 7.82 -9.61
C LEU A 189 11.18 8.33 -8.16
N ALA A 190 10.07 8.13 -7.46
CA ALA A 190 9.93 8.53 -6.05
C ALA A 190 10.99 7.86 -5.17
N SER A 191 11.30 6.58 -5.39
CA SER A 191 12.31 5.85 -4.64
C SER A 191 13.71 6.44 -4.83
N PHE A 192 14.06 6.87 -6.05
CA PHE A 192 15.31 7.57 -6.33
C PHE A 192 15.40 8.91 -5.59
N LEU A 193 14.28 9.58 -5.32
CA LEU A 193 14.23 10.78 -4.48
C LEU A 193 14.18 10.47 -2.97
N GLY A 194 14.15 9.19 -2.59
CA GLY A 194 14.04 8.73 -1.19
C GLY A 194 12.65 8.92 -0.62
N MET A 195 11.65 8.78 -1.49
CA MET A 195 10.22 8.80 -1.15
C MET A 195 9.56 7.48 -1.55
N GLU A 196 8.40 7.22 -0.97
CA GLU A 196 7.56 6.08 -1.29
C GLU A 196 6.10 6.52 -1.46
N LEU A 197 5.27 5.71 -2.09
CA LEU A 197 3.83 5.97 -2.19
C LEU A 197 3.19 5.75 -0.82
N VAL A 198 2.76 6.83 -0.19
CA VAL A 198 2.29 6.83 1.21
C VAL A 198 0.78 6.94 1.36
N GLY A 199 0.09 7.28 0.28
CA GLY A 199 -1.36 7.41 0.31
C GLY A 199 -1.94 7.93 -0.99
N MET A 200 -3.23 8.20 -0.96
CA MET A 200 -3.98 8.85 -2.02
C MET A 200 -4.93 9.88 -1.43
N ALA A 201 -5.34 10.87 -2.21
CA ALA A 201 -6.45 11.75 -1.84
C ALA A 201 -7.55 11.62 -2.88
N ILE A 202 -8.80 11.50 -2.42
CA ILE A 202 -10.01 11.40 -3.26
C ILE A 202 -10.87 12.62 -2.99
N SER A 203 -11.31 13.30 -4.04
CA SER A 203 -12.26 14.41 -3.93
C SER A 203 -13.65 13.98 -4.35
N HIS A 204 -14.65 14.35 -3.57
CA HIS A 204 -16.07 14.12 -3.86
C HIS A 204 -16.96 15.06 -3.08
N LYS A 205 -18.26 15.09 -3.40
CA LYS A 205 -19.27 15.81 -2.60
C LYS A 205 -19.35 15.20 -1.21
N PRO A 206 -19.51 16.03 -0.16
CA PRO A 206 -19.64 15.51 1.19
C PRO A 206 -20.96 14.75 1.35
N GLU A 207 -20.89 13.63 2.04
CA GLU A 207 -22.04 12.91 2.55
C GLU A 207 -22.01 12.97 4.08
N GLU A 208 -23.06 13.50 4.71
CA GLU A 208 -23.05 13.86 6.14
C GLU A 208 -22.69 12.71 7.09
N LYS A 209 -22.98 11.45 6.69
CA LYS A 209 -22.78 10.27 7.56
C LYS A 209 -21.71 9.31 7.09
N PHE A 210 -21.26 9.44 5.85
CA PHE A 210 -20.40 8.45 5.21
C PHE A 210 -19.25 9.16 4.49
N PRO A 211 -18.07 9.24 5.14
CA PRO A 211 -16.91 9.88 4.51
C PRO A 211 -16.34 9.09 3.32
N MET A 212 -16.64 7.79 3.25
CA MET A 212 -16.20 6.92 2.16
C MET A 212 -17.32 5.97 1.73
N SER A 213 -17.45 5.77 0.42
CA SER A 213 -18.35 4.76 -0.16
C SER A 213 -17.74 3.35 -0.11
N GLU A 214 -18.55 2.32 -0.38
CA GLU A 214 -18.10 0.93 -0.54
C GLU A 214 -16.97 0.80 -1.56
N TYR A 215 -17.12 1.47 -2.73
CA TYR A 215 -16.08 1.54 -3.75
C TYR A 215 -14.74 2.07 -3.19
N MET A 216 -14.78 3.14 -2.42
CA MET A 216 -13.57 3.73 -1.82
C MET A 216 -12.95 2.81 -0.76
N ILE A 217 -13.77 2.11 0.04
CA ILE A 217 -13.29 1.12 1.03
C ILE A 217 -12.53 0.00 0.33
N ARG A 218 -13.09 -0.58 -0.73
CA ARG A 218 -12.41 -1.65 -1.50
C ARG A 218 -11.12 -1.16 -2.14
N LEU A 219 -11.17 0.03 -2.73
CA LEU A 219 -10.00 0.64 -3.34
C LEU A 219 -8.90 0.90 -2.30
N ALA A 220 -9.26 1.48 -1.15
CA ALA A 220 -8.33 1.73 -0.05
C ALA A 220 -7.74 0.43 0.48
N ALA A 221 -8.55 -0.62 0.66
CA ALA A 221 -8.08 -1.95 1.08
C ALA A 221 -7.08 -2.55 0.08
N LYS A 222 -7.36 -2.44 -1.23
CA LYS A 222 -6.46 -2.88 -2.30
C LYS A 222 -5.11 -2.17 -2.24
N TYR A 223 -5.12 -0.85 -2.14
CA TYR A 223 -3.88 -0.06 -2.08
C TYR A 223 -3.13 -0.25 -0.76
N GLN A 224 -3.83 -0.32 0.38
CA GLN A 224 -3.20 -0.58 1.69
C GLN A 224 -2.58 -1.99 1.74
N ASN A 225 -3.20 -3.00 1.13
CA ASN A 225 -2.60 -4.33 0.97
C ASN A 225 -1.35 -4.33 0.07
N LYS A 226 -1.36 -3.51 -1.00
CA LYS A 226 -0.26 -3.46 -1.98
C LYS A 226 0.94 -2.68 -1.46
N TYR A 227 0.72 -1.50 -0.87
CA TYR A 227 1.78 -0.56 -0.49
C TYR A 227 2.11 -0.54 1.00
N GLY A 228 1.36 -1.29 1.81
CA GLY A 228 1.64 -1.53 3.22
C GLY A 228 0.64 -0.87 4.18
N GLU A 229 0.73 -1.30 5.44
CA GLU A 229 -0.19 -0.95 6.52
C GLU A 229 -0.27 0.57 6.83
N TYR A 230 0.75 1.34 6.42
CA TYR A 230 0.77 2.79 6.61
C TYR A 230 0.07 3.57 5.50
N PHE A 231 -0.28 2.94 4.37
CA PHE A 231 -0.97 3.62 3.28
C PHE A 231 -2.27 4.25 3.77
N THR A 232 -2.47 5.54 3.51
CA THR A 232 -3.57 6.32 4.07
C THR A 232 -4.37 7.00 2.95
N THR A 233 -5.69 6.95 3.05
CA THR A 233 -6.61 7.63 2.12
C THR A 233 -7.08 8.94 2.71
N LEU A 234 -6.87 10.05 2.00
CA LEU A 234 -7.40 11.36 2.34
C LEU A 234 -8.70 11.58 1.58
N ILE A 235 -9.67 12.13 2.26
CA ILE A 235 -10.94 12.56 1.68
C ILE A 235 -10.96 14.07 1.64
N VAL A 236 -11.18 14.62 0.45
CA VAL A 236 -11.16 16.04 0.16
C VAL A 236 -12.58 16.45 -0.25
N THR A 237 -13.24 17.24 0.57
CA THR A 237 -14.62 17.70 0.37
C THR A 237 -14.72 19.21 0.46
N PRO A 238 -15.73 19.83 -0.16
CA PRO A 238 -15.98 21.25 0.05
C PRO A 238 -16.34 21.53 1.51
N ALA A 239 -15.76 22.59 2.05
CA ALA A 239 -16.13 23.18 3.33
C ALA A 239 -16.95 24.46 3.08
N ASN A 240 -17.41 25.12 4.14
CA ASN A 240 -18.07 26.41 4.03
C ASN A 240 -17.10 27.49 3.49
N ASP A 241 -17.62 28.49 2.81
CA ASP A 241 -16.89 29.69 2.35
C ASP A 241 -15.77 29.46 1.31
N ASN A 242 -16.01 28.59 0.32
CA ASN A 242 -15.03 28.26 -0.71
C ASN A 242 -13.71 27.65 -0.18
N ASP A 243 -13.76 27.05 0.98
CA ASP A 243 -12.65 26.31 1.56
C ASP A 243 -12.82 24.80 1.34
N VAL A 244 -11.78 24.04 1.66
CA VAL A 244 -11.71 22.59 1.44
C VAL A 244 -11.39 21.90 2.76
N SER A 245 -12.23 20.95 3.13
CA SER A 245 -11.96 20.04 4.25
C SER A 245 -11.12 18.85 3.79
N VAL A 246 -10.20 18.43 4.64
CA VAL A 246 -9.37 17.24 4.40
C VAL A 246 -9.42 16.36 5.63
N GLU A 247 -9.95 15.17 5.45
CA GLU A 247 -9.96 14.12 6.48
C GLU A 247 -9.09 12.94 6.01
N ALA A 248 -8.58 12.16 6.93
CA ALA A 248 -7.77 10.99 6.58
C ALA A 248 -8.27 9.74 7.28
N PHE A 249 -8.24 8.65 6.54
CA PHE A 249 -8.69 7.34 6.99
C PHE A 249 -7.71 6.25 6.54
N GLN A 250 -7.60 5.23 7.35
CA GLN A 250 -7.13 3.92 6.94
C GLN A 250 -8.29 2.95 7.00
N VAL A 251 -8.25 1.91 6.21
CA VAL A 251 -9.21 0.82 6.36
C VAL A 251 -8.72 -0.18 7.39
N SER A 252 -9.66 -0.80 8.09
CA SER A 252 -9.38 -1.78 9.15
C SER A 252 -8.67 -3.03 8.62
N ASP A 253 -8.00 -3.75 9.51
CA ASP A 253 -7.40 -5.06 9.21
C ASP A 253 -8.43 -6.06 8.66
N ALA A 254 -9.69 -5.92 9.09
CA ALA A 254 -10.80 -6.72 8.57
C ALA A 254 -11.03 -6.43 7.08
N ALA A 255 -11.10 -5.15 6.67
CA ALA A 255 -11.24 -4.78 5.25
C ALA A 255 -10.08 -5.28 4.40
N MET A 256 -8.86 -5.18 4.90
CA MET A 256 -7.66 -5.70 4.20
C MET A 256 -7.73 -7.22 4.01
N LYS A 257 -8.21 -7.95 5.01
CA LYS A 257 -8.41 -9.42 4.92
C LYS A 257 -9.54 -9.77 3.96
N LEU A 258 -10.63 -9.00 3.94
CA LEU A 258 -11.74 -9.18 3.02
C LEU A 258 -11.30 -9.00 1.57
N GLU A 259 -10.53 -7.97 1.27
CA GLU A 259 -9.97 -7.72 -0.06
C GLU A 259 -9.03 -8.87 -0.47
N LYS A 260 -8.06 -9.21 0.37
CA LYS A 260 -7.08 -10.27 0.10
C LYS A 260 -7.72 -11.63 -0.10
N GLY A 261 -8.80 -11.93 0.61
CA GLY A 261 -9.56 -13.17 0.51
C GLY A 261 -10.67 -13.14 -0.54
N ASN A 262 -10.83 -12.02 -1.28
CA ASN A 262 -11.87 -11.83 -2.30
C ASN A 262 -13.30 -12.05 -1.77
N TYR A 263 -13.57 -11.58 -0.55
CA TYR A 263 -14.88 -11.71 0.10
C TYR A 263 -15.87 -10.62 -0.27
N PHE A 264 -15.44 -9.49 -0.81
CA PHE A 264 -16.32 -8.41 -1.23
C PHE A 264 -17.25 -8.85 -2.38
N ALA A 265 -18.52 -8.53 -2.27
CA ALA A 265 -19.50 -8.63 -3.32
C ALA A 265 -19.84 -7.24 -3.87
N GLU A 266 -20.46 -7.16 -5.03
CA GLU A 266 -20.98 -5.91 -5.57
C GLU A 266 -22.17 -5.45 -4.72
N SER A 267 -22.13 -4.21 -4.26
CA SER A 267 -23.22 -3.58 -3.53
C SER A 267 -23.97 -2.58 -4.42
N LYS A 268 -25.28 -2.53 -4.25
CA LYS A 268 -26.13 -1.50 -4.87
C LYS A 268 -26.22 -0.23 -4.03
N ASP A 269 -25.95 -0.36 -2.74
CA ASP A 269 -25.95 0.74 -1.79
C ASP A 269 -24.51 1.16 -1.51
N PRO A 270 -24.11 2.40 -1.83
CA PRO A 270 -22.74 2.87 -1.61
C PRO A 270 -22.33 2.93 -0.14
N HIS A 271 -23.30 2.84 0.79
CA HIS A 271 -23.05 2.90 2.24
C HIS A 271 -22.95 1.53 2.90
N VAL A 272 -23.11 0.47 2.13
CA VAL A 272 -23.13 -0.91 2.63
C VAL A 272 -22.10 -1.76 1.88
N VAL A 273 -21.23 -2.39 2.61
CA VAL A 273 -20.30 -3.40 2.08
C VAL A 273 -21.02 -4.75 2.09
N GLU A 274 -21.18 -5.36 0.93
CA GLU A 274 -21.74 -6.71 0.80
C GLU A 274 -20.66 -7.79 0.71
N PHE A 275 -20.96 -8.98 1.20
CA PHE A 275 -20.05 -10.13 1.20
C PHE A 275 -20.60 -11.27 0.35
N LYS A 276 -19.71 -12.00 -0.35
CA LYS A 276 -20.04 -13.18 -1.15
C LYS A 276 -20.63 -14.33 -0.32
N GLU A 277 -20.29 -14.37 0.97
CA GLU A 277 -20.80 -15.37 1.92
C GLU A 277 -21.07 -14.74 3.30
N GLU A 278 -21.78 -15.45 4.17
CA GLU A 278 -22.03 -14.96 5.52
C GLU A 278 -20.74 -14.92 6.35
N LEU A 279 -20.47 -13.76 6.94
CA LEU A 279 -19.32 -13.51 7.81
C LEU A 279 -19.80 -13.11 9.20
N THR A 280 -18.92 -13.23 10.19
CA THR A 280 -19.20 -12.76 11.55
C THR A 280 -18.93 -11.26 11.63
N VAL A 281 -19.97 -10.47 11.83
CA VAL A 281 -19.93 -9.02 11.99
C VAL A 281 -20.43 -8.68 13.39
N CYS A 282 -19.56 -8.15 14.25
CA CYS A 282 -19.90 -7.82 15.64
C CYS A 282 -20.67 -8.96 16.32
N GLN A 283 -20.13 -10.19 16.25
CA GLN A 283 -20.67 -11.42 16.83
C GLN A 283 -21.91 -12.02 16.12
N PHE A 284 -22.46 -11.39 15.09
CA PHE A 284 -23.61 -11.88 14.33
C PHE A 284 -23.23 -12.32 12.93
N LYS A 285 -23.82 -13.39 12.43
CA LYS A 285 -23.68 -13.81 11.04
C LYS A 285 -24.46 -12.86 10.12
N ARG A 286 -23.77 -12.20 9.18
CA ARG A 286 -24.35 -11.24 8.24
C ARG A 286 -23.71 -11.36 6.87
N LYS A 287 -24.42 -10.92 5.84
CA LYS A 287 -23.92 -10.80 4.45
C LYS A 287 -23.51 -9.37 4.09
N SER A 288 -23.67 -8.44 5.01
CA SER A 288 -23.35 -7.03 4.77
C SER A 288 -22.97 -6.32 6.06
N ALA A 289 -22.27 -5.21 5.94
CA ALA A 289 -21.91 -4.31 7.03
C ALA A 289 -21.90 -2.86 6.57
N ASP A 290 -22.11 -1.93 7.51
CA ASP A 290 -21.98 -0.50 7.28
C ASP A 290 -20.52 -0.12 6.96
N VAL A 291 -20.31 0.78 6.00
CA VAL A 291 -18.96 1.24 5.57
C VAL A 291 -18.14 1.81 6.72
N ASN A 292 -18.78 2.50 7.68
CA ASN A 292 -18.10 3.11 8.82
C ASN A 292 -17.42 2.08 9.73
N LEU A 293 -17.87 0.82 9.72
CA LEU A 293 -17.24 -0.24 10.50
C LEU A 293 -15.80 -0.54 10.05
N PHE A 294 -15.46 -0.16 8.83
CA PHE A 294 -14.16 -0.43 8.23
C PHE A 294 -13.20 0.75 8.28
N LEU A 295 -13.62 1.89 8.84
CA LEU A 295 -12.84 3.12 8.84
C LEU A 295 -12.11 3.34 10.17
N CYS A 296 -10.81 3.59 10.07
CA CYS A 296 -9.97 4.03 11.17
C CYS A 296 -9.53 5.47 10.90
N ALA A 297 -9.98 6.42 11.72
CA ALA A 297 -9.64 7.83 11.54
C ALA A 297 -8.16 8.10 11.82
N VAL A 298 -7.54 8.90 10.97
CA VAL A 298 -6.13 9.30 11.07
C VAL A 298 -6.04 10.81 11.30
N ARG A 299 -5.19 11.27 12.20
CA ARG A 299 -4.97 12.69 12.43
C ARG A 299 -4.28 13.34 11.25
N VAL A 300 -4.90 14.36 10.65
CA VAL A 300 -4.31 15.15 9.55
C VAL A 300 -3.66 16.41 10.10
N ARG A 301 -2.53 16.77 9.52
CA ARG A 301 -1.86 18.06 9.76
C ARG A 301 -1.30 18.59 8.45
N GLN A 302 -1.49 19.86 8.21
CA GLN A 302 -0.81 20.56 7.14
C GLN A 302 0.65 20.84 7.52
N THR A 303 1.55 20.76 6.55
CA THR A 303 2.97 21.12 6.71
C THR A 303 3.42 21.91 5.49
N ASN A 304 4.37 22.80 5.68
CA ASN A 304 5.02 23.50 4.59
C ASN A 304 6.27 22.72 4.24
N SER A 305 6.21 21.91 3.20
CA SER A 305 7.40 21.29 2.63
C SER A 305 8.04 22.27 1.66
N LYS A 306 9.34 22.46 1.76
CA LYS A 306 10.10 23.27 0.78
C LYS A 306 10.54 22.45 -0.43
N ILE A 307 10.04 21.23 -0.55
CA ILE A 307 10.55 20.19 -1.45
C ILE A 307 9.35 19.38 -1.98
N PRO A 308 9.26 19.09 -3.25
CA PRO A 308 9.80 19.73 -4.45
C PRO A 308 8.93 20.88 -4.96
N LEU A 309 9.29 21.51 -6.08
CA LEU A 309 8.42 22.41 -6.82
C LEU A 309 7.19 21.65 -7.35
N HIS A 310 6.10 22.35 -7.58
CA HIS A 310 4.86 21.82 -8.11
C HIS A 310 4.28 22.75 -9.20
N ASP A 311 5.16 23.32 -10.02
CA ASP A 311 4.80 24.28 -11.05
C ASP A 311 4.41 23.60 -12.36
N PHE A 312 4.97 22.39 -12.62
CA PHE A 312 4.64 21.59 -13.78
C PHE A 312 3.29 20.85 -13.58
N PRO A 313 2.44 20.73 -14.63
CA PRO A 313 1.16 20.02 -14.54
C PRO A 313 1.36 18.51 -14.30
N SER A 314 0.45 17.90 -13.54
CA SER A 314 0.40 16.45 -13.33
C SER A 314 -0.08 15.72 -14.60
N PRO A 315 0.22 14.41 -14.79
CA PRO A 315 -0.27 13.61 -15.92
C PRO A 315 -1.78 13.70 -16.16
N GLY A 316 -2.59 13.74 -15.09
CA GLY A 316 -4.04 13.90 -15.20
C GLY A 316 -4.53 15.25 -15.77
N GLN A 317 -3.62 16.18 -16.03
CA GLN A 317 -3.87 17.44 -16.73
C GLN A 317 -3.36 17.39 -18.18
N GLU A 318 -2.90 16.22 -18.63
CA GLU A 318 -2.43 15.94 -19.99
C GLU A 318 -1.40 16.97 -20.52
N PRO A 319 -0.29 17.20 -19.80
CA PRO A 319 0.74 18.14 -20.23
C PRO A 319 1.31 17.76 -21.58
N SER A 320 1.59 18.78 -22.39
CA SER A 320 2.14 18.68 -23.75
C SER A 320 3.63 19.05 -23.78
N LEU A 321 4.27 18.81 -24.92
CA LEU A 321 5.63 19.31 -25.14
C LEU A 321 5.71 20.85 -25.21
N LEU A 322 4.58 21.54 -25.45
CA LEU A 322 4.52 23.00 -25.35
C LEU A 322 4.60 23.46 -23.90
N ASP A 323 3.94 22.73 -22.98
CA ASP A 323 4.04 23.00 -21.54
C ASP A 323 5.46 22.76 -21.05
N LEU A 324 6.13 21.71 -21.56
CA LEU A 324 7.54 21.45 -21.28
C LEU A 324 8.42 22.62 -21.73
N LYS A 325 8.21 23.12 -22.96
CA LYS A 325 8.95 24.25 -23.52
C LYS A 325 8.77 25.51 -22.68
N GLN A 326 7.51 25.83 -22.35
CA GLN A 326 7.19 26.98 -21.52
C GLN A 326 7.83 26.89 -20.15
N TYR A 327 7.73 25.71 -19.50
CA TYR A 327 8.34 25.47 -18.19
C TYR A 327 9.87 25.68 -18.21
N LEU A 328 10.58 25.18 -19.23
CA LEU A 328 12.01 25.39 -19.36
C LEU A 328 12.39 26.85 -19.58
N ILE A 329 11.59 27.60 -20.35
CA ILE A 329 11.77 29.07 -20.54
C ILE A 329 11.55 29.80 -19.23
N ASP A 330 10.48 29.52 -18.51
CA ASP A 330 10.14 30.19 -17.24
C ASP A 330 11.23 29.97 -16.17
N HIS A 331 11.96 28.87 -16.26
CA HIS A 331 13.04 28.51 -15.32
C HIS A 331 14.46 28.70 -15.88
N GLU A 332 14.61 29.36 -17.03
CA GLU A 332 15.93 29.57 -17.66
C GLU A 332 16.95 30.28 -16.77
N SER A 333 16.48 31.19 -15.92
CA SER A 333 17.32 31.94 -14.97
C SER A 333 17.64 31.15 -13.69
N CYS A 334 17.04 29.98 -13.49
CA CYS A 334 17.25 29.15 -12.30
C CYS A 334 18.39 28.17 -12.52
N PRO A 335 19.09 27.74 -11.44
CA PRO A 335 20.01 26.61 -11.53
C PRO A 335 19.31 25.36 -12.05
N SER A 336 19.95 24.57 -12.92
CA SER A 336 19.30 23.42 -13.57
C SER A 336 18.80 22.38 -12.56
N TRP A 337 19.53 22.13 -11.44
CA TRP A 337 19.04 21.23 -10.39
C TRP A 337 17.73 21.73 -9.75
N TYR A 338 17.49 23.02 -9.73
CA TYR A 338 16.23 23.59 -9.19
C TYR A 338 15.09 23.41 -10.17
N THR A 339 15.31 23.65 -11.45
CA THR A 339 14.32 23.39 -12.54
C THR A 339 13.89 21.93 -12.56
N PHE A 340 14.83 20.99 -12.42
CA PHE A 340 14.53 19.56 -12.38
C PHE A 340 13.97 19.09 -11.03
N PHE A 341 13.92 19.96 -10.03
CA PHE A 341 13.37 19.63 -8.71
C PHE A 341 11.83 19.80 -8.63
N ASP A 342 11.14 19.61 -9.73
CA ASP A 342 9.70 19.51 -9.80
C ASP A 342 9.29 18.04 -10.03
N PHE A 343 8.49 17.50 -9.10
CA PHE A 343 8.13 16.09 -9.15
C PHE A 343 7.33 15.74 -10.40
N ASN A 344 6.35 16.57 -10.79
CA ASN A 344 5.50 16.31 -11.94
C ASN A 344 6.27 16.51 -13.27
N PHE A 345 7.23 17.43 -13.30
CA PHE A 345 8.14 17.56 -14.42
C PHE A 345 8.96 16.27 -14.63
N LEU A 346 9.54 15.72 -13.55
CA LEU A 346 10.28 14.45 -13.62
C LEU A 346 9.37 13.29 -14.03
N VAL A 347 8.15 13.23 -13.50
CA VAL A 347 7.14 12.24 -13.91
C VAL A 347 6.85 12.35 -15.39
N PHE A 348 6.63 13.56 -15.92
CA PHE A 348 6.34 13.77 -17.34
C PHE A 348 7.46 13.29 -18.24
N ILE A 349 8.71 13.71 -17.99
CA ILE A 349 9.84 13.32 -18.85
C ILE A 349 10.16 11.83 -18.76
N PHE A 350 9.86 11.17 -17.64
CA PHE A 350 10.10 9.74 -17.46
C PHE A 350 8.95 8.87 -18.02
N LEU A 351 7.69 9.23 -17.81
CA LEU A 351 6.54 8.48 -18.35
C LEU A 351 6.49 8.54 -19.89
N ASN A 352 6.94 9.64 -20.49
CA ASN A 352 6.99 9.78 -21.95
C ASN A 352 8.30 9.27 -22.56
N ASP A 353 9.11 8.53 -21.80
CA ASP A 353 10.39 7.94 -22.24
C ASP A 353 11.37 8.98 -22.85
N LEU A 354 11.26 10.25 -22.42
CA LEU A 354 12.19 11.31 -22.83
C LEU A 354 13.57 11.15 -22.20
N ILE A 355 13.64 10.48 -21.07
CA ILE A 355 14.87 10.10 -20.36
C ILE A 355 14.83 8.61 -19.99
N SER A 356 16.01 7.99 -19.92
CA SER A 356 16.16 6.62 -19.43
C SER A 356 16.15 6.56 -17.89
N GLU A 357 16.03 5.37 -17.33
CA GLU A 357 16.08 5.15 -15.88
C GLU A 357 17.46 5.52 -15.30
N ASP A 358 18.55 5.24 -16.02
CA ASP A 358 19.90 5.60 -15.61
C ASP A 358 20.12 7.13 -15.63
N GLU A 359 19.60 7.82 -16.66
CA GLU A 359 19.59 9.29 -16.71
C GLU A 359 18.78 9.87 -15.54
N LEU A 360 17.62 9.32 -15.26
CA LEU A 360 16.78 9.73 -14.14
C LEU A 360 17.50 9.54 -12.80
N TYR A 361 18.14 8.39 -12.59
CA TYR A 361 18.92 8.15 -11.37
C TYR A 361 20.03 9.22 -11.22
N THR A 362 20.76 9.53 -12.28
CA THR A 362 21.80 10.56 -12.29
C THR A 362 21.22 11.94 -11.92
N ILE A 363 20.13 12.35 -12.58
CA ILE A 363 19.42 13.60 -12.29
C ILE A 363 19.04 13.67 -10.80
N THR A 364 18.51 12.59 -10.24
CA THR A 364 18.09 12.60 -8.83
C THR A 364 19.26 12.72 -7.86
N GLN A 365 20.45 12.21 -8.18
CA GLN A 365 21.66 12.42 -7.38
C GLN A 365 22.19 13.86 -7.50
N GLU A 366 22.16 14.44 -8.70
CA GLU A 366 22.53 15.85 -8.95
C GLU A 366 21.60 16.80 -8.19
N ILE A 367 20.27 16.55 -8.21
CA ILE A 367 19.30 17.29 -7.42
C ILE A 367 19.62 17.22 -5.91
N LYS A 368 19.89 16.01 -5.37
CA LYS A 368 20.20 15.83 -3.94
C LYS A 368 21.46 16.55 -3.53
N SER A 369 22.46 16.59 -4.38
CA SER A 369 23.74 17.29 -4.14
C SER A 369 23.70 18.76 -4.54
N LYS A 370 22.60 19.25 -5.13
CA LYS A 370 22.42 20.60 -5.69
C LYS A 370 23.51 20.94 -6.72
N GLN A 371 23.86 19.97 -7.55
CA GLN A 371 24.80 20.12 -8.64
C GLN A 371 24.05 20.40 -9.94
N GLU A 372 24.70 21.10 -10.87
CA GLU A 372 24.12 21.34 -12.19
C GLU A 372 23.87 20.03 -12.91
N ILE A 373 22.67 19.91 -13.53
CA ILE A 373 22.29 18.75 -14.34
C ILE A 373 23.17 18.67 -15.57
N ALA A 374 23.57 17.48 -15.96
CA ALA A 374 24.41 17.24 -17.11
C ALA A 374 23.88 17.97 -18.36
N PRO A 375 24.69 18.82 -19.01
CA PRO A 375 24.24 19.61 -20.18
C PRO A 375 23.70 18.77 -21.34
N SER A 376 24.10 17.51 -21.44
CA SER A 376 23.60 16.57 -22.45
C SER A 376 22.10 16.32 -22.30
N ILE A 377 21.61 16.18 -21.06
CA ILE A 377 20.20 15.94 -20.74
C ILE A 377 19.38 17.20 -21.03
N TYR A 378 19.87 18.34 -20.56
CA TYR A 378 19.21 19.62 -20.79
C TYR A 378 19.09 19.94 -22.29
N ASN A 379 20.18 19.74 -23.07
CA ASN A 379 20.19 19.94 -24.50
C ASN A 379 19.26 18.96 -25.23
N LYS A 380 19.15 17.72 -24.77
CA LYS A 380 18.23 16.72 -25.32
C LYS A 380 16.79 17.20 -25.23
N LEU A 381 16.35 17.70 -24.06
CA LEU A 381 15.01 18.22 -23.85
C LEU A 381 14.74 19.49 -24.67
N ASN A 382 15.70 20.42 -24.70
CA ASN A 382 15.59 21.64 -25.52
C ASN A 382 15.50 21.34 -27.02
N ASN A 383 16.26 20.37 -27.52
CA ASN A 383 16.19 19.98 -28.93
C ASN A 383 14.82 19.38 -29.28
N LEU A 384 14.22 18.60 -28.40
CA LEU A 384 12.85 18.09 -28.57
C LEU A 384 11.82 19.24 -28.63
N CYS A 385 11.95 20.23 -27.75
CA CYS A 385 11.08 21.41 -27.74
C CYS A 385 11.25 22.34 -28.97
N ASN A 386 12.42 22.32 -29.59
CA ASN A 386 12.73 23.16 -30.79
C ASN A 386 12.31 22.50 -32.11
N GLN A 387 11.88 21.23 -32.08
CA GLN A 387 11.34 20.53 -33.26
C GLN A 387 9.83 20.77 -33.43
N LEU A 388 9.20 21.44 -32.47
CA LEU A 388 7.82 21.92 -32.50
C LEU A 388 7.73 23.29 -33.10
#